data_e2665ca24b2a507de5f610dba5b7e7c1
#
_entry.id   e2665ca24b2a507de5f610dba5b7e7c1
#
_cell.length_a   1.000
_cell.length_b   1.000
_cell.length_c   1.000
_cell.angle_alpha   90.00
_cell.angle_beta   90.00
_cell.angle_gamma   90.00
#
_symmetry.space_group_name_H-M   'P 1'
#
loop_
_entity.id
_entity.type
_entity.pdbx_description
1 polymer ?
#
loop_
_entity_poly.entity_id
_entity_poly.type
_entity_poly.pdbx_seq_one_letter_code
_entity_poly.pdbx_strand_id
1 'polypeptide(L)'
;MISTEKLSLQFGSRVLFENVDIKFTPGNCYGLIGANGAGKSTFLKCLAGEQEPTSGKVVIGKGQRLSVLRQDHFAYDEVETLTAVLMGHERLYRVMKERDAIYAKPDFSDEDGARAAELEGEFGELNGWNAESEAATLLSALSIPVERHTKLVKELDDGEKVRVLLAQALFGAPDILLLDEPTNHLDVDSILWLENFLYDFKNTVIVVSHDRHFLDKVCSHVADVDFQKVTLFSGNYSFWYESSQLALRQRQDSNKKKEDKIKELKAFVQRFSANASKSRQASSRKSQLEKITLDDIKPSSRKYPYVVFDTQRELGREVLFCEGLKKTLDGVVLFEDVGFSMARGEKIALAGSDVATSALISILSGETKPDAGELRWGRTVNLGYFPKDNDPYFNTQLNLIDWMRQFSENKEENFVRSFLGRMLFSGDETKKSASVLSGGEKVRCMLARLMLADPNVLLLDGPTNHLDLESITALNNGLLKFPGSLIVSSHDVQFVDSLVTRVIELGHTADGKPKLYDLHMTYEQYLADEARLARWGLAKKP
;
A
#
# COMPACT_ATOMS: atom_id res chain seq x y z
N MET A 1 -15.81 18.86 8.61
CA MET A 1 -16.56 17.66 9.06
C MET A 1 -17.34 17.11 7.88
N ILE A 2 -17.25 15.80 7.60
CA ILE A 2 -18.03 15.09 6.59
C ILE A 2 -18.75 13.91 7.27
N SER A 3 -19.98 13.62 6.85
CA SER A 3 -20.77 12.51 7.40
C SER A 3 -21.62 11.84 6.33
N THR A 4 -22.01 10.61 6.58
CA THR A 4 -22.91 9.83 5.75
C THR A 4 -24.22 9.56 6.50
N GLU A 5 -25.34 9.60 5.81
CA GLU A 5 -26.67 9.28 6.34
C GLU A 5 -27.27 8.16 5.49
N LYS A 6 -27.38 6.95 6.09
CA LYS A 6 -27.90 5.72 5.47
C LYS A 6 -27.34 5.46 4.07
N LEU A 7 -26.03 5.75 3.91
CA LEU A 7 -25.37 5.62 2.61
C LEU A 7 -25.29 4.15 2.20
N SER A 8 -25.79 3.85 0.99
CA SER A 8 -25.75 2.49 0.44
C SER A 8 -25.34 2.55 -1.04
N LEU A 9 -24.55 1.58 -1.47
CA LEU A 9 -24.15 1.43 -2.85
C LEU A 9 -24.12 -0.02 -3.28
N GLN A 10 -24.73 -0.28 -4.46
CA GLN A 10 -24.70 -1.59 -5.11
C GLN A 10 -24.48 -1.46 -6.62
N PHE A 11 -23.81 -2.43 -7.21
CA PHE A 11 -23.68 -2.58 -8.66
C PHE A 11 -24.38 -3.88 -9.11
N GLY A 12 -25.53 -3.72 -9.79
CA GLY A 12 -26.39 -4.85 -10.13
C GLY A 12 -26.84 -5.61 -8.87
N SER A 13 -26.49 -6.89 -8.76
CA SER A 13 -26.80 -7.71 -7.58
C SER A 13 -25.73 -7.64 -6.47
N ARG A 14 -24.60 -7.00 -6.72
CA ARG A 14 -23.49 -6.92 -5.77
C ARG A 14 -23.63 -5.69 -4.88
N VAL A 15 -23.96 -5.89 -3.61
CA VAL A 15 -23.94 -4.85 -2.58
C VAL A 15 -22.52 -4.66 -2.09
N LEU A 16 -22.00 -3.43 -2.14
CA LEU A 16 -20.70 -3.07 -1.58
C LEU A 16 -20.83 -2.68 -0.11
N PHE A 17 -21.73 -1.77 0.18
CA PHE A 17 -22.08 -1.38 1.55
C PHE A 17 -23.53 -0.90 1.62
N GLU A 18 -24.13 -1.04 2.80
CA GLU A 18 -25.53 -0.67 3.04
C GLU A 18 -25.71 0.02 4.40
N ASN A 19 -26.59 1.02 4.43
CA ASN A 19 -27.01 1.76 5.63
C ASN A 19 -25.82 2.27 6.48
N VAL A 20 -24.85 2.92 5.81
CA VAL A 20 -23.65 3.45 6.50
C VAL A 20 -23.96 4.83 7.07
N ASP A 21 -23.88 4.93 8.40
CA ASP A 21 -24.02 6.16 9.17
C ASP A 21 -22.70 6.43 9.92
N ILE A 22 -21.86 7.29 9.38
CA ILE A 22 -20.54 7.61 9.93
C ILE A 22 -20.32 9.12 9.91
N LYS A 23 -19.61 9.60 10.93
CA LYS A 23 -19.21 10.99 11.05
C LYS A 23 -17.69 11.09 11.21
N PHE A 24 -17.05 11.80 10.28
CA PHE A 24 -15.63 12.10 10.29
C PHE A 24 -15.45 13.55 10.79
N THR A 25 -14.67 13.71 11.85
CA THR A 25 -14.51 15.00 12.56
C THR A 25 -13.13 15.59 12.33
N PRO A 26 -12.97 16.92 12.35
CA PRO A 26 -11.68 17.60 12.24
C PRO A 26 -10.67 17.13 13.30
N GLY A 27 -9.39 17.25 13.00
CA GLY A 27 -8.29 16.87 13.88
C GLY A 27 -8.06 15.36 13.96
N ASN A 28 -8.67 14.57 13.05
CA ASN A 28 -8.50 13.13 13.01
C ASN A 28 -8.14 12.65 11.61
N CYS A 29 -7.26 11.67 11.58
CA CYS A 29 -6.96 10.89 10.39
C CYS A 29 -7.62 9.51 10.48
N TYR A 30 -8.40 9.16 9.46
CA TYR A 30 -9.18 7.93 9.35
C TYR A 30 -8.59 7.03 8.29
N GLY A 31 -8.03 5.89 8.69
CA GLY A 31 -7.58 4.84 7.76
C GLY A 31 -8.77 4.01 7.27
N LEU A 32 -9.10 4.09 6.00
CA LEU A 32 -10.15 3.27 5.39
C LEU A 32 -9.54 1.96 4.89
N ILE A 33 -9.86 0.86 5.58
CA ILE A 33 -9.31 -0.45 5.33
C ILE A 33 -10.38 -1.46 4.91
N GLY A 34 -9.96 -2.58 4.33
CA GLY A 34 -10.85 -3.65 3.88
C GLY A 34 -10.21 -4.46 2.76
N ALA A 35 -10.75 -5.64 2.46
CA ALA A 35 -10.26 -6.50 1.39
C ALA A 35 -10.26 -5.81 0.02
N ASN A 36 -9.44 -6.29 -0.92
CA ASN A 36 -9.51 -5.82 -2.30
C ASN A 36 -10.91 -6.09 -2.88
N GLY A 37 -11.47 -5.06 -3.53
CA GLY A 37 -12.84 -5.10 -4.04
C GLY A 37 -13.95 -4.99 -2.99
N ALA A 38 -13.63 -4.69 -1.71
CA ALA A 38 -14.64 -4.43 -0.67
C ALA A 38 -15.39 -3.09 -0.87
N GLY A 39 -14.87 -2.21 -1.73
CA GLY A 39 -15.51 -0.93 -2.04
C GLY A 39 -14.85 0.29 -1.41
N LYS A 40 -13.59 0.20 -0.94
CA LYS A 40 -12.84 1.32 -0.32
C LYS A 40 -12.79 2.56 -1.21
N SER A 41 -12.17 2.46 -2.39
CA SER A 41 -12.06 3.58 -3.35
C SER A 41 -13.43 4.06 -3.83
N THR A 42 -14.40 3.14 -3.94
CA THR A 42 -15.77 3.50 -4.30
C THR A 42 -16.47 4.30 -3.18
N PHE A 43 -16.23 3.95 -1.91
CA PHE A 43 -16.71 4.72 -0.77
C PHE A 43 -16.08 6.12 -0.73
N LEU A 44 -14.76 6.23 -0.99
CA LEU A 44 -14.07 7.52 -1.16
C LEU A 44 -14.69 8.36 -2.28
N LYS A 45 -14.98 7.75 -3.45
CA LYS A 45 -15.66 8.44 -4.57
C LYS A 45 -17.07 8.92 -4.21
N CYS A 46 -17.80 8.15 -3.40
CA CYS A 46 -19.10 8.65 -2.86
C CYS A 46 -18.90 9.86 -1.95
N LEU A 47 -17.89 9.83 -1.05
CA LEU A 47 -17.58 10.97 -0.19
C LEU A 47 -17.12 12.21 -0.99
N ALA A 48 -16.41 11.99 -2.10
CA ALA A 48 -15.98 13.05 -3.03
C ALA A 48 -17.13 13.63 -3.88
N GLY A 49 -18.29 12.96 -3.93
CA GLY A 49 -19.39 13.31 -4.83
C GLY A 49 -19.18 12.88 -6.29
N GLU A 50 -18.15 12.07 -6.56
CA GLU A 50 -17.83 11.55 -7.91
C GLU A 50 -18.67 10.31 -8.27
N GLN A 51 -19.22 9.61 -7.26
CA GLN A 51 -20.08 8.46 -7.42
C GLN A 51 -21.40 8.69 -6.67
N GLU A 52 -22.51 8.66 -7.40
CA GLU A 52 -23.83 8.72 -6.78
C GLU A 52 -24.14 7.43 -6.01
N PRO A 53 -24.56 7.52 -4.73
CA PRO A 53 -25.00 6.36 -3.97
C PRO A 53 -26.34 5.82 -4.48
N THR A 54 -26.60 4.54 -4.26
CA THR A 54 -27.92 3.94 -4.55
C THR A 54 -28.99 4.48 -3.62
N SER A 55 -28.66 4.78 -2.37
CA SER A 55 -29.53 5.45 -1.39
C SER A 55 -28.71 6.14 -0.31
N GLY A 56 -29.36 7.04 0.43
CA GLY A 56 -28.69 7.86 1.43
C GLY A 56 -27.99 9.09 0.83
N LYS A 57 -27.20 9.77 1.61
CA LYS A 57 -26.46 10.98 1.18
C LYS A 57 -25.19 11.20 1.98
N VAL A 58 -24.29 11.98 1.39
CA VAL A 58 -23.10 12.55 2.04
C VAL A 58 -23.40 14.00 2.42
N VAL A 59 -23.03 14.40 3.62
CA VAL A 59 -23.23 15.75 4.14
C VAL A 59 -21.89 16.36 4.50
N ILE A 60 -21.55 17.47 3.86
CA ILE A 60 -20.33 18.26 4.11
C ILE A 60 -20.75 19.56 4.79
N GLY A 61 -19.98 20.03 5.76
CA GLY A 61 -20.21 21.30 6.46
C GLY A 61 -20.21 22.47 5.48
N LYS A 62 -21.13 23.44 5.68
CA LYS A 62 -21.22 24.61 4.81
C LYS A 62 -19.93 25.40 4.76
N GLY A 63 -19.46 25.70 3.55
CA GLY A 63 -18.24 26.48 3.33
C GLY A 63 -16.92 25.70 3.50
N GLN A 64 -16.97 24.40 3.76
CA GLN A 64 -15.79 23.57 3.88
C GLN A 64 -15.27 23.12 2.50
N ARG A 65 -13.95 23.18 2.35
CA ARG A 65 -13.24 22.77 1.15
C ARG A 65 -12.84 21.28 1.25
N LEU A 66 -13.29 20.50 0.28
CA LEU A 66 -12.88 19.12 0.09
C LEU A 66 -11.79 19.06 -0.99
N SER A 67 -10.73 18.32 -0.72
CA SER A 67 -9.68 18.01 -1.69
C SER A 67 -9.51 16.49 -1.82
N VAL A 68 -9.25 16.04 -3.04
CA VAL A 68 -9.15 14.62 -3.38
C VAL A 68 -7.87 14.37 -4.16
N LEU A 69 -7.10 13.36 -3.76
CA LEU A 69 -6.00 12.87 -4.58
C LEU A 69 -6.60 12.11 -5.79
N ARG A 70 -6.51 12.72 -6.96
CA ARG A 70 -7.01 12.15 -8.22
C ARG A 70 -5.99 11.16 -8.80
N GLN A 71 -6.50 10.12 -9.47
CA GLN A 71 -5.68 9.09 -10.11
C GLN A 71 -5.48 9.35 -11.62
N ASP A 72 -6.07 10.40 -12.18
CA ASP A 72 -5.88 10.77 -13.57
C ASP A 72 -4.59 11.57 -13.74
N HIS A 73 -3.54 10.88 -14.15
CA HIS A 73 -2.19 11.44 -14.31
C HIS A 73 -2.05 12.35 -15.54
N PHE A 74 -3.01 12.32 -16.47
CA PHE A 74 -2.93 13.04 -17.74
C PHE A 74 -3.75 14.32 -17.77
N ALA A 75 -4.58 14.55 -16.74
CA ALA A 75 -5.50 15.71 -16.71
C ALA A 75 -4.79 17.07 -16.79
N TYR A 76 -3.51 17.13 -16.45
CA TYR A 76 -2.71 18.37 -16.35
C TYR A 76 -1.49 18.38 -17.29
N ASP A 77 -1.39 17.49 -18.26
CA ASP A 77 -0.23 17.31 -19.13
C ASP A 77 0.24 18.60 -19.81
N GLU A 78 -0.67 19.49 -20.21
CA GLU A 78 -0.38 20.77 -20.87
C GLU A 78 -0.22 21.95 -19.91
N VAL A 79 -0.12 21.69 -18.60
CA VAL A 79 0.00 22.72 -17.55
C VAL A 79 1.41 22.68 -16.95
N GLU A 80 1.95 23.83 -16.56
CA GLU A 80 3.19 23.90 -15.79
C GLU A 80 3.01 23.23 -14.42
N THR A 81 4.04 22.53 -13.95
CA THR A 81 4.05 21.77 -12.70
C THR A 81 3.59 22.61 -11.49
N LEU A 82 4.16 23.81 -11.31
CA LEU A 82 3.77 24.71 -10.22
C LEU A 82 2.31 25.14 -10.33
N THR A 83 1.88 25.49 -11.55
CA THR A 83 0.49 25.90 -11.82
C THR A 83 -0.48 24.75 -11.55
N ALA A 84 -0.12 23.51 -11.87
CA ALA A 84 -0.94 22.34 -11.57
C ALA A 84 -1.21 22.19 -10.06
N VAL A 85 -0.21 22.48 -9.21
CA VAL A 85 -0.41 22.49 -7.75
C VAL A 85 -1.35 23.62 -7.32
N LEU A 86 -1.17 24.84 -7.84
CA LEU A 86 -2.04 25.98 -7.53
C LEU A 86 -3.51 25.74 -7.88
N MET A 87 -3.77 24.99 -8.97
CA MET A 87 -5.13 24.57 -9.37
C MET A 87 -5.83 23.68 -8.33
N GLY A 88 -5.10 23.10 -7.36
CA GLY A 88 -5.67 22.37 -6.23
C GLY A 88 -6.54 23.23 -5.31
N HIS A 89 -6.36 24.56 -5.34
CA HIS A 89 -7.25 25.49 -4.67
C HIS A 89 -8.05 26.31 -5.70
N GLU A 90 -9.12 25.71 -6.25
CA GLU A 90 -9.87 26.23 -7.40
C GLU A 90 -10.31 27.70 -7.23
N ARG A 91 -10.80 28.09 -6.04
CA ARG A 91 -11.21 29.47 -5.76
C ARG A 91 -10.04 30.42 -5.84
N LEU A 92 -8.92 30.10 -5.20
CA LEU A 92 -7.71 30.93 -5.24
C LEU A 92 -7.19 31.06 -6.68
N TYR A 93 -7.07 29.94 -7.39
CA TYR A 93 -6.59 29.95 -8.77
C TYR A 93 -7.48 30.79 -9.70
N ARG A 94 -8.80 30.74 -9.53
CA ARG A 94 -9.75 31.59 -10.27
C ARG A 94 -9.53 33.06 -9.99
N VAL A 95 -9.39 33.43 -8.70
CA VAL A 95 -9.11 34.82 -8.29
C VAL A 95 -7.80 35.31 -8.89
N MET A 96 -6.74 34.49 -8.85
CA MET A 96 -5.45 34.81 -9.48
C MET A 96 -5.61 35.11 -10.97
N LYS A 97 -6.27 34.22 -11.71
CA LYS A 97 -6.47 34.36 -13.17
C LYS A 97 -7.33 35.57 -13.53
N GLU A 98 -8.41 35.81 -12.79
CA GLU A 98 -9.31 36.95 -13.02
C GLU A 98 -8.58 38.27 -12.72
N ARG A 99 -7.83 38.35 -11.62
CA ARG A 99 -7.01 39.50 -11.25
C ARG A 99 -5.97 39.81 -12.32
N ASP A 100 -5.19 38.80 -12.72
CA ASP A 100 -4.15 38.97 -13.75
C ASP A 100 -4.73 39.38 -15.10
N ALA A 101 -5.89 38.83 -15.46
CA ALA A 101 -6.59 39.21 -16.70
C ALA A 101 -7.08 40.68 -16.66
N ILE A 102 -7.55 41.18 -15.51
CA ILE A 102 -7.98 42.57 -15.34
C ILE A 102 -6.78 43.52 -15.46
N TYR A 103 -5.66 43.21 -14.77
CA TYR A 103 -4.45 44.01 -14.84
C TYR A 103 -3.76 44.01 -16.21
N ALA A 104 -3.96 42.98 -17.01
CA ALA A 104 -3.43 42.87 -18.37
C ALA A 104 -4.27 43.65 -19.42
N LYS A 105 -5.42 44.21 -19.05
CA LYS A 105 -6.26 44.98 -19.99
C LYS A 105 -5.58 46.28 -20.41
N PRO A 106 -5.47 46.58 -21.70
CA PRO A 106 -4.93 47.88 -22.17
C PRO A 106 -5.85 49.07 -21.82
N ASP A 107 -7.16 48.83 -21.75
CA ASP A 107 -8.19 49.82 -21.44
C ASP A 107 -8.75 49.55 -20.04
N PHE A 108 -7.98 49.90 -19.01
CA PHE A 108 -8.36 49.70 -17.61
C PHE A 108 -9.40 50.76 -17.17
N SER A 109 -10.63 50.33 -16.91
CA SER A 109 -11.76 51.18 -16.51
C SER A 109 -11.89 51.33 -15.01
N ASP A 110 -12.72 52.31 -14.55
CA ASP A 110 -13.04 52.46 -13.13
C ASP A 110 -13.76 51.23 -12.57
N GLU A 111 -14.56 50.51 -13.38
CA GLU A 111 -15.20 49.28 -13.01
C GLU A 111 -14.16 48.14 -12.83
N ASP A 112 -13.16 48.08 -13.70
CA ASP A 112 -12.03 47.15 -13.56
C ASP A 112 -11.23 47.45 -12.28
N GLY A 113 -11.06 48.73 -11.93
CA GLY A 113 -10.41 49.16 -10.69
C GLY A 113 -11.18 48.69 -9.44
N ALA A 114 -12.51 48.83 -9.43
CA ALA A 114 -13.34 48.38 -8.33
C ALA A 114 -13.29 46.82 -8.20
N ARG A 115 -13.37 46.11 -9.33
CA ARG A 115 -13.29 44.65 -9.33
C ARG A 115 -11.91 44.13 -8.93
N ALA A 116 -10.85 44.79 -9.38
CA ALA A 116 -9.48 44.46 -8.96
C ALA A 116 -9.29 44.60 -7.44
N ALA A 117 -9.84 45.68 -6.83
CA ALA A 117 -9.77 45.88 -5.38
C ALA A 117 -10.51 44.79 -4.59
N GLU A 118 -11.69 44.33 -5.07
CA GLU A 118 -12.41 43.19 -4.47
C GLU A 118 -11.56 41.89 -4.57
N LEU A 119 -10.99 41.61 -5.75
CA LEU A 119 -10.16 40.43 -5.97
C LEU A 119 -8.87 40.47 -5.13
N GLU A 120 -8.25 41.62 -4.93
CA GLU A 120 -7.08 41.78 -4.03
C GLU A 120 -7.44 41.45 -2.58
N GLY A 121 -8.61 41.88 -2.12
CA GLY A 121 -9.13 41.54 -0.80
C GLY A 121 -9.33 40.02 -0.66
N GLU A 122 -10.01 39.40 -1.62
CA GLU A 122 -10.25 37.95 -1.65
C GLU A 122 -8.94 37.14 -1.78
N PHE A 123 -8.01 37.62 -2.62
CA PHE A 123 -6.68 37.03 -2.78
C PHE A 123 -5.89 37.03 -1.46
N GLY A 124 -5.95 38.16 -0.70
CA GLY A 124 -5.34 38.24 0.62
C GLY A 124 -5.97 37.31 1.64
N GLU A 125 -7.32 37.22 1.67
CA GLU A 125 -8.06 36.29 2.55
C GLU A 125 -7.71 34.81 2.28
N LEU A 126 -7.44 34.46 1.02
CA LEU A 126 -7.07 33.12 0.58
C LEU A 126 -5.55 32.83 0.69
N ASN A 127 -4.78 33.70 1.37
CA ASN A 127 -3.32 33.59 1.50
C ASN A 127 -2.59 33.56 0.13
N GLY A 128 -3.13 34.25 -0.86
CA GLY A 128 -2.63 34.21 -2.24
C GLY A 128 -1.18 34.68 -2.41
N TRP A 129 -0.72 35.63 -1.56
CA TRP A 129 0.65 36.15 -1.59
C TRP A 129 1.72 35.06 -1.34
N ASN A 130 1.40 34.01 -0.61
CA ASN A 130 2.31 32.92 -0.29
C ASN A 130 2.08 31.66 -1.16
N ALA A 131 1.06 31.69 -2.04
CA ALA A 131 0.59 30.51 -2.76
C ALA A 131 1.68 29.81 -3.59
N GLU A 132 2.45 30.58 -4.38
CA GLU A 132 3.54 30.03 -5.19
C GLU A 132 4.67 29.44 -4.34
N SER A 133 5.03 30.13 -3.24
CA SER A 133 6.05 29.64 -2.32
C SER A 133 5.62 28.37 -1.59
N GLU A 134 4.35 28.28 -1.17
CA GLU A 134 3.76 27.08 -0.56
C GLU A 134 3.74 25.91 -1.55
N ALA A 135 3.29 26.16 -2.79
CA ALA A 135 3.29 25.15 -3.84
C ALA A 135 4.71 24.64 -4.18
N ALA A 136 5.69 25.53 -4.29
CA ALA A 136 7.08 25.16 -4.53
C ALA A 136 7.68 24.37 -3.35
N THR A 137 7.31 24.71 -2.12
CA THR A 137 7.73 23.99 -0.92
C THR A 137 7.17 22.57 -0.90
N LEU A 138 5.88 22.39 -1.23
CA LEU A 138 5.24 21.06 -1.34
C LEU A 138 5.90 20.20 -2.41
N LEU A 139 6.17 20.77 -3.60
CA LEU A 139 6.86 20.07 -4.69
C LEU A 139 8.26 19.60 -4.26
N SER A 140 9.04 20.50 -3.66
CA SER A 140 10.40 20.17 -3.19
C SER A 140 10.38 19.10 -2.10
N ALA A 141 9.42 19.16 -1.18
CA ALA A 141 9.26 18.19 -0.10
C ALA A 141 8.86 16.78 -0.62
N LEU A 142 8.20 16.75 -1.78
CA LEU A 142 7.88 15.52 -2.50
C LEU A 142 8.95 15.14 -3.54
N SER A 143 10.19 15.57 -3.34
CA SER A 143 11.34 15.21 -4.19
C SER A 143 11.19 15.62 -5.66
N ILE A 144 10.45 16.70 -5.96
CA ILE A 144 10.42 17.32 -7.29
C ILE A 144 11.44 18.46 -7.33
N PRO A 145 12.52 18.34 -8.13
CA PRO A 145 13.57 19.37 -8.21
C PRO A 145 13.03 20.72 -8.71
N VAL A 146 13.61 21.82 -8.24
CA VAL A 146 13.17 23.20 -8.59
C VAL A 146 13.18 23.44 -10.11
N GLU A 147 14.13 22.83 -10.84
CA GLU A 147 14.25 22.92 -12.30
C GLU A 147 13.05 22.28 -13.03
N ARG A 148 12.28 21.42 -12.34
CA ARG A 148 11.07 20.79 -12.87
C ARG A 148 9.81 21.62 -12.62
N HIS A 149 9.82 22.61 -11.69
CA HIS A 149 8.64 23.37 -11.31
C HIS A 149 8.03 24.17 -12.47
N THR A 150 8.86 24.65 -13.41
CA THR A 150 8.44 25.41 -14.61
C THR A 150 8.23 24.55 -15.86
N LYS A 151 8.45 23.23 -15.76
CA LYS A 151 8.20 22.32 -16.89
C LYS A 151 6.73 21.94 -16.97
N LEU A 152 6.30 21.52 -18.17
CA LEU A 152 4.97 20.95 -18.35
C LEU A 152 4.89 19.59 -17.67
N VAL A 153 3.73 19.27 -17.09
CA VAL A 153 3.51 17.99 -16.41
C VAL A 153 3.77 16.79 -17.32
N LYS A 154 3.50 16.89 -18.63
CA LYS A 154 3.82 15.82 -19.60
C LYS A 154 5.32 15.51 -19.74
N GLU A 155 6.20 16.43 -19.36
CA GLU A 155 7.65 16.25 -19.41
C GLU A 155 8.21 15.52 -18.19
N LEU A 156 7.36 15.27 -17.20
CA LEU A 156 7.67 14.53 -15.97
C LEU A 156 7.48 13.03 -16.22
N ASP A 157 8.20 12.23 -15.45
CA ASP A 157 7.91 10.79 -15.39
C ASP A 157 6.62 10.49 -14.62
N ASP A 158 6.10 9.27 -14.75
CA ASP A 158 4.82 8.90 -14.14
C ASP A 158 4.84 9.00 -12.60
N GLY A 159 5.98 8.70 -11.96
CA GLY A 159 6.13 8.86 -10.52
C GLY A 159 6.15 10.33 -10.10
N GLU A 160 6.82 11.20 -10.86
CA GLU A 160 6.81 12.65 -10.65
C GLU A 160 5.39 13.22 -10.81
N LYS A 161 4.63 12.77 -11.82
CA LYS A 161 3.22 13.19 -12.03
C LYS A 161 2.34 12.88 -10.82
N VAL A 162 2.47 11.68 -10.25
CA VAL A 162 1.73 11.31 -9.03
C VAL A 162 2.07 12.22 -7.87
N ARG A 163 3.35 12.55 -7.68
CA ARG A 163 3.81 13.46 -6.62
C ARG A 163 3.28 14.89 -6.79
N VAL A 164 3.17 15.36 -8.03
CA VAL A 164 2.55 16.65 -8.34
C VAL A 164 1.07 16.66 -7.99
N LEU A 165 0.32 15.59 -8.31
CA LEU A 165 -1.09 15.47 -7.93
C LEU A 165 -1.28 15.38 -6.41
N LEU A 166 -0.35 14.75 -5.71
CA LEU A 166 -0.35 14.75 -4.25
C LEU A 166 -0.12 16.17 -3.70
N ALA A 167 0.89 16.90 -4.20
CA ALA A 167 1.11 18.29 -3.84
C ALA A 167 -0.14 19.15 -4.08
N GLN A 168 -0.81 18.96 -5.23
CA GLN A 168 -2.06 19.61 -5.58
C GLN A 168 -3.17 19.32 -4.54
N ALA A 169 -3.32 18.06 -4.13
CA ALA A 169 -4.33 17.68 -3.14
C ALA A 169 -4.06 18.28 -1.75
N LEU A 170 -2.80 18.41 -1.36
CA LEU A 170 -2.37 18.95 -0.06
C LEU A 170 -2.40 20.48 -0.03
N PHE A 171 -2.36 21.15 -1.19
CA PHE A 171 -2.17 22.59 -1.30
C PHE A 171 -3.29 23.40 -0.63
N GLY A 172 -2.88 24.43 0.14
CA GLY A 172 -3.78 25.37 0.81
C GLY A 172 -4.59 24.74 1.95
N ALA A 173 -4.11 23.69 2.60
CA ALA A 173 -4.67 23.06 3.80
C ALA A 173 -6.21 22.84 3.76
N PRO A 174 -6.75 21.91 2.93
CA PRO A 174 -8.18 21.68 2.81
C PRO A 174 -8.83 21.26 4.13
N ASP A 175 -10.13 21.59 4.32
CA ASP A 175 -10.89 21.18 5.51
C ASP A 175 -11.13 19.66 5.57
N ILE A 176 -11.21 19.03 4.39
CA ILE A 176 -11.40 17.59 4.23
C ILE A 176 -10.46 17.12 3.12
N LEU A 177 -9.61 16.18 3.46
CA LEU A 177 -8.64 15.60 2.55
C LEU A 177 -8.94 14.10 2.34
N LEU A 178 -9.14 13.71 1.10
CA LEU A 178 -9.37 12.32 0.70
C LEU A 178 -8.17 11.82 -0.10
N LEU A 179 -7.50 10.77 0.40
CA LEU A 179 -6.31 10.18 -0.21
C LEU A 179 -6.56 8.71 -0.53
N ASP A 180 -6.41 8.32 -1.79
CA ASP A 180 -6.47 6.91 -2.22
C ASP A 180 -5.06 6.46 -2.63
N GLU A 181 -4.45 5.59 -1.81
CA GLU A 181 -3.10 5.05 -1.97
C GLU A 181 -2.00 6.12 -2.17
N PRO A 182 -1.88 7.12 -1.26
CA PRO A 182 -0.96 8.24 -1.45
C PRO A 182 0.52 7.86 -1.35
N THR A 183 0.84 6.70 -0.82
CA THR A 183 2.22 6.19 -0.68
C THR A 183 2.76 5.53 -1.94
N ASN A 184 1.89 5.21 -2.90
CA ASN A 184 2.30 4.63 -4.16
C ASN A 184 3.19 5.60 -4.95
N HIS A 185 4.29 5.09 -5.53
CA HIS A 185 5.27 5.86 -6.31
C HIS A 185 6.04 6.93 -5.51
N LEU A 186 5.95 6.93 -4.18
CA LEU A 186 6.80 7.74 -3.32
C LEU A 186 8.05 6.96 -2.91
N ASP A 187 9.18 7.66 -2.83
CA ASP A 187 10.36 7.16 -2.13
C ASP A 187 10.16 7.22 -0.61
N VAL A 188 11.00 6.51 0.13
CA VAL A 188 10.89 6.39 1.59
C VAL A 188 10.92 7.76 2.28
N ASP A 189 11.70 8.70 1.77
CA ASP A 189 11.86 10.03 2.37
C ASP A 189 10.61 10.89 2.14
N SER A 190 9.99 10.80 0.95
CA SER A 190 8.69 11.42 0.67
C SER A 190 7.56 10.80 1.51
N ILE A 191 7.59 9.49 1.78
CA ILE A 191 6.63 8.84 2.69
C ILE A 191 6.79 9.38 4.11
N LEU A 192 8.02 9.42 4.64
CA LEU A 192 8.30 9.95 5.98
C LEU A 192 7.89 11.43 6.11
N TRP A 193 8.11 12.23 5.06
CA TRP A 193 7.64 13.61 5.05
C TRP A 193 6.11 13.68 5.07
N LEU A 194 5.42 12.86 4.26
CA LEU A 194 3.95 12.82 4.21
C LEU A 194 3.36 12.36 5.56
N GLU A 195 3.98 11.40 6.22
CA GLU A 195 3.59 10.97 7.58
C GLU A 195 3.61 12.14 8.57
N ASN A 196 4.72 12.88 8.61
CA ASN A 196 4.85 14.05 9.49
C ASN A 196 3.84 15.15 9.12
N PHE A 197 3.65 15.42 7.82
CA PHE A 197 2.67 16.40 7.35
C PHE A 197 1.25 16.05 7.79
N LEU A 198 0.83 14.78 7.62
CA LEU A 198 -0.51 14.33 7.99
C LEU A 198 -0.70 14.21 9.50
N TYR A 199 0.35 13.87 10.26
CA TYR A 199 0.33 13.87 11.72
C TYR A 199 0.04 15.26 12.30
N ASP A 200 0.62 16.31 11.70
CA ASP A 200 0.41 17.70 12.11
C ASP A 200 -0.85 18.34 11.51
N PHE A 201 -1.55 17.65 10.60
CA PHE A 201 -2.71 18.17 9.90
C PHE A 201 -3.92 18.30 10.82
N LYS A 202 -4.47 19.54 10.96
CA LYS A 202 -5.50 19.87 11.95
C LYS A 202 -6.94 19.57 11.48
N ASN A 203 -7.12 19.31 10.20
CA ASN A 203 -8.43 19.10 9.59
C ASN A 203 -8.77 17.59 9.49
N THR A 204 -9.80 17.25 8.70
CA THR A 204 -10.22 15.85 8.53
C THR A 204 -9.44 15.20 7.41
N VAL A 205 -8.81 14.05 7.67
CA VAL A 205 -8.16 13.21 6.66
C VAL A 205 -8.86 11.85 6.59
N ILE A 206 -9.14 11.38 5.39
CA ILE A 206 -9.59 10.01 5.13
C ILE A 206 -8.63 9.41 4.11
N VAL A 207 -7.92 8.37 4.49
CA VAL A 207 -6.88 7.76 3.66
C VAL A 207 -7.14 6.26 3.47
N VAL A 208 -7.02 5.80 2.23
CA VAL A 208 -6.86 4.38 1.89
C VAL A 208 -5.38 4.14 1.68
N SER A 209 -4.81 3.16 2.35
CA SER A 209 -3.45 2.71 2.08
C SER A 209 -3.29 1.23 2.40
N HIS A 210 -2.38 0.58 1.69
CA HIS A 210 -1.90 -0.77 1.97
C HIS A 210 -0.58 -0.78 2.76
N ASP A 211 -0.04 0.38 3.08
CA ASP A 211 1.13 0.55 3.93
C ASP A 211 0.70 0.62 5.42
N ARG A 212 1.08 -0.42 6.19
CA ARG A 212 0.73 -0.52 7.61
C ARG A 212 1.47 0.47 8.47
N HIS A 213 2.76 0.69 8.18
CA HIS A 213 3.59 1.64 8.92
C HIS A 213 2.99 3.03 8.80
N PHE A 214 2.66 3.42 7.58
CA PHE A 214 1.98 4.68 7.30
C PHE A 214 0.65 4.81 8.06
N LEU A 215 -0.23 3.78 7.98
CA LEU A 215 -1.50 3.79 8.70
C LEU A 215 -1.32 3.88 10.22
N ASP A 216 -0.32 3.20 10.77
CA ASP A 216 -0.03 3.23 12.21
C ASP A 216 0.50 4.59 12.68
N LYS A 217 1.26 5.28 11.84
CA LYS A 217 1.82 6.60 12.15
C LYS A 217 0.79 7.73 12.05
N VAL A 218 -0.04 7.72 11.00
CA VAL A 218 -0.92 8.86 10.70
C VAL A 218 -2.34 8.70 11.21
N CYS A 219 -2.88 7.47 11.34
CA CYS A 219 -4.29 7.26 11.66
C CYS A 219 -4.57 7.26 13.16
N SER A 220 -5.53 8.08 13.57
CA SER A 220 -6.13 8.07 14.91
C SER A 220 -7.35 7.13 14.99
N HIS A 221 -7.96 6.82 13.85
CA HIS A 221 -9.14 5.95 13.73
C HIS A 221 -9.03 5.05 12.51
N VAL A 222 -9.70 3.90 12.57
CA VAL A 222 -9.81 2.96 11.46
C VAL A 222 -11.28 2.79 11.07
N ALA A 223 -11.61 3.02 9.80
CA ALA A 223 -12.89 2.72 9.19
C ALA A 223 -12.78 1.41 8.41
N ASP A 224 -13.35 0.35 8.94
CA ASP A 224 -13.27 -1.00 8.40
C ASP A 224 -14.44 -1.32 7.48
N VAL A 225 -14.14 -1.58 6.20
CA VAL A 225 -15.12 -1.97 5.18
C VAL A 225 -15.16 -3.49 5.08
N ASP A 226 -16.07 -4.11 5.82
CA ASP A 226 -16.28 -5.57 5.81
C ASP A 226 -17.76 -5.90 6.05
N PHE A 227 -18.19 -7.10 5.67
CA PHE A 227 -19.58 -7.57 5.81
C PHE A 227 -20.64 -6.63 5.23
N GLN A 228 -20.32 -5.92 4.12
CA GLN A 228 -21.19 -4.92 3.48
C GLN A 228 -21.52 -3.71 4.40
N LYS A 229 -20.66 -3.44 5.37
CA LYS A 229 -20.76 -2.32 6.31
C LYS A 229 -19.45 -1.57 6.37
N VAL A 230 -19.52 -0.34 6.87
CA VAL A 230 -18.35 0.42 7.26
C VAL A 230 -18.45 0.66 8.76
N THR A 231 -17.48 0.18 9.52
CA THR A 231 -17.47 0.29 10.99
C THR A 231 -16.28 1.10 11.43
N LEU A 232 -16.50 2.10 12.30
CA LEU A 232 -15.46 2.97 12.83
C LEU A 232 -14.90 2.44 14.14
N PHE A 233 -13.59 2.40 14.24
CA PHE A 233 -12.83 2.04 15.44
C PHE A 233 -11.88 3.18 15.81
N SER A 234 -11.76 3.45 17.12
CA SER A 234 -10.75 4.37 17.63
C SER A 234 -9.43 3.63 17.83
N GLY A 235 -8.33 4.26 17.46
CA GLY A 235 -6.98 3.69 17.48
C GLY A 235 -6.41 3.53 16.07
N ASN A 236 -5.11 3.20 16.00
CA ASN A 236 -4.40 2.98 14.76
C ASN A 236 -4.65 1.56 14.18
N TYR A 237 -4.01 1.25 13.07
CA TYR A 237 -4.18 -0.03 12.38
C TYR A 237 -3.76 -1.24 13.24
N SER A 238 -2.62 -1.17 13.92
CA SER A 238 -2.12 -2.27 14.78
C SER A 238 -3.09 -2.56 15.93
N PHE A 239 -3.59 -1.54 16.61
CA PHE A 239 -4.59 -1.69 17.67
C PHE A 239 -5.89 -2.32 17.14
N TRP A 240 -6.39 -1.85 16.00
CA TRP A 240 -7.55 -2.45 15.34
C TRP A 240 -7.30 -3.92 15.00
N TYR A 241 -6.13 -4.24 14.38
CA TYR A 241 -5.78 -5.59 13.97
C TYR A 241 -5.77 -6.56 15.16
N GLU A 242 -5.05 -6.23 16.24
CA GLU A 242 -4.99 -7.04 17.47
C GLU A 242 -6.37 -7.24 18.09
N SER A 243 -7.14 -6.14 18.21
CA SER A 243 -8.49 -6.18 18.77
C SER A 243 -9.44 -7.05 17.94
N SER A 244 -9.37 -6.94 16.60
CA SER A 244 -10.18 -7.74 15.68
C SER A 244 -9.84 -9.23 15.75
N GLN A 245 -8.54 -9.57 15.81
CA GLN A 245 -8.07 -10.96 15.96
C GLN A 245 -8.50 -11.55 17.32
N LEU A 246 -8.39 -10.77 18.40
CA LEU A 246 -8.84 -11.20 19.72
C LEU A 246 -10.36 -11.46 19.73
N ALA A 247 -11.15 -10.54 19.20
CA ALA A 247 -12.60 -10.69 19.11
C ALA A 247 -13.01 -11.91 18.29
N LEU A 248 -12.31 -12.18 17.18
CA LEU A 248 -12.55 -13.36 16.35
C LEU A 248 -12.26 -14.65 17.11
N ARG A 249 -11.11 -14.73 17.79
CA ARG A 249 -10.74 -15.89 18.63
C ARG A 249 -11.76 -16.13 19.73
N GLN A 250 -12.16 -15.09 20.45
CA GLN A 250 -13.17 -15.19 21.52
C GLN A 250 -14.52 -15.72 21.00
N ARG A 251 -14.97 -15.28 19.81
CA ARG A 251 -16.19 -15.78 19.15
C ARG A 251 -16.06 -17.25 18.76
N GLN A 252 -14.90 -17.64 18.18
CA GLN A 252 -14.63 -19.03 17.81
C GLN A 252 -14.63 -19.94 19.06
N ASP A 253 -13.95 -19.54 20.13
CA ASP A 253 -13.91 -20.28 21.39
C ASP A 253 -15.29 -20.40 22.04
N SER A 254 -16.07 -19.31 22.01
CA SER A 254 -17.46 -19.29 22.48
C SER A 254 -18.32 -20.27 21.68
N ASN A 255 -18.24 -20.24 20.35
CA ASN A 255 -18.98 -21.15 19.47
C ASN A 255 -18.56 -22.60 19.71
N LYS A 256 -17.27 -22.88 19.83
CA LYS A 256 -16.77 -24.23 20.13
C LYS A 256 -17.36 -24.77 21.45
N LYS A 257 -17.35 -23.96 22.50
CA LYS A 257 -17.98 -24.31 23.78
C LYS A 257 -19.50 -24.57 23.64
N LYS A 258 -20.19 -23.73 22.84
CA LYS A 258 -21.62 -23.92 22.55
C LYS A 258 -21.85 -25.21 21.73
N GLU A 259 -21.02 -25.52 20.75
CA GLU A 259 -21.09 -26.76 19.94
C GLU A 259 -20.87 -28.00 20.82
N ASP A 260 -19.86 -28.00 21.70
CA ASP A 260 -19.60 -29.11 22.60
C ASP A 260 -20.78 -29.31 23.55
N LYS A 261 -21.38 -28.20 24.05
CA LYS A 261 -22.61 -28.25 24.88
C LYS A 261 -23.81 -28.80 24.09
N ILE A 262 -23.97 -28.41 22.85
CA ILE A 262 -25.01 -28.95 21.96
C ILE A 262 -24.81 -30.45 21.76
N LYS A 263 -23.59 -30.93 21.55
CA LYS A 263 -23.28 -32.38 21.40
C LYS A 263 -23.63 -33.15 22.66
N GLU A 264 -23.23 -32.63 23.83
CA GLU A 264 -23.54 -33.23 25.15
C GLU A 264 -25.05 -33.34 25.36
N LEU A 265 -25.79 -32.21 25.14
CA LEU A 265 -27.24 -32.17 25.31
C LEU A 265 -27.97 -33.10 24.35
N LYS A 266 -27.55 -33.14 23.05
CA LYS A 266 -28.11 -34.06 22.06
C LYS A 266 -27.90 -35.51 22.44
N ALA A 267 -26.69 -35.89 22.88
CA ALA A 267 -26.37 -37.24 23.32
C ALA A 267 -27.20 -37.66 24.53
N PHE A 268 -27.39 -36.73 25.50
CA PHE A 268 -28.23 -36.96 26.66
C PHE A 268 -29.70 -37.18 26.27
N VAL A 269 -30.27 -36.27 25.46
CA VAL A 269 -31.66 -36.38 24.99
C VAL A 269 -31.87 -37.69 24.22
N GLN A 270 -30.96 -38.06 23.32
CA GLN A 270 -31.04 -39.28 22.55
C GLN A 270 -31.02 -40.54 23.46
N ARG A 271 -30.16 -40.57 24.49
CA ARG A 271 -30.02 -41.71 25.40
C ARG A 271 -31.21 -41.87 26.33
N PHE A 272 -31.85 -40.79 26.77
CA PHE A 272 -32.85 -40.79 27.84
C PHE A 272 -34.26 -40.38 27.41
N SER A 273 -34.53 -40.08 26.15
CA SER A 273 -35.85 -39.69 25.63
C SER A 273 -36.91 -40.76 25.81
N ALA A 274 -36.56 -42.04 25.77
CA ALA A 274 -37.48 -43.17 25.93
C ALA A 274 -37.60 -43.67 27.39
N ASN A 275 -36.87 -43.08 28.33
CA ASN A 275 -36.84 -43.53 29.73
C ASN A 275 -37.83 -42.72 30.56
N ALA A 276 -38.92 -43.35 31.06
CA ALA A 276 -39.99 -42.70 31.79
C ALA A 276 -39.51 -41.94 33.06
N SER A 277 -38.50 -42.47 33.80
CA SER A 277 -37.97 -41.85 35.02
C SER A 277 -37.12 -40.61 34.74
N LYS A 278 -36.55 -40.48 33.52
CA LYS A 278 -35.68 -39.33 33.13
C LYS A 278 -36.31 -38.42 32.07
N SER A 279 -37.57 -38.72 31.67
CA SER A 279 -38.29 -37.93 30.64
C SER A 279 -38.36 -36.44 30.96
N ARG A 280 -38.60 -36.06 32.21
CA ARG A 280 -38.63 -34.66 32.64
C ARG A 280 -37.26 -33.96 32.47
N GLN A 281 -36.18 -34.68 32.77
CA GLN A 281 -34.82 -34.17 32.57
C GLN A 281 -34.46 -34.04 31.08
N ALA A 282 -34.87 -35.03 30.27
CA ALA A 282 -34.66 -35.00 28.83
C ALA A 282 -35.42 -33.83 28.16
N SER A 283 -36.68 -33.57 28.61
CA SER A 283 -37.47 -32.44 28.13
C SER A 283 -36.84 -31.09 28.53
N SER A 284 -36.36 -30.94 29.77
CA SER A 284 -35.64 -29.73 30.21
C SER A 284 -34.38 -29.50 29.41
N ARG A 285 -33.60 -30.55 29.11
CA ARG A 285 -32.38 -30.43 28.29
C ARG A 285 -32.69 -30.17 26.84
N LYS A 286 -33.79 -30.65 26.29
CA LYS A 286 -34.28 -30.31 24.95
C LYS A 286 -34.63 -28.81 24.88
N SER A 287 -35.32 -28.26 25.88
CA SER A 287 -35.60 -26.83 25.94
C SER A 287 -34.32 -25.98 26.10
N GLN A 288 -33.28 -26.48 26.81
CA GLN A 288 -31.97 -25.81 26.83
C GLN A 288 -31.29 -25.86 25.47
N LEU A 289 -31.38 -26.96 24.73
CA LEU A 289 -30.83 -27.10 23.39
C LEU A 289 -31.45 -26.10 22.41
N GLU A 290 -32.77 -25.89 22.48
CA GLU A 290 -33.50 -24.94 21.65
C GLU A 290 -33.13 -23.47 21.91
N LYS A 291 -32.61 -23.17 23.12
CA LYS A 291 -32.17 -21.83 23.50
C LYS A 291 -30.70 -21.51 23.15
N ILE A 292 -29.90 -22.53 22.84
CA ILE A 292 -28.50 -22.30 22.46
C ILE A 292 -28.45 -21.91 21.00
N THR A 293 -28.16 -20.63 20.74
CA THR A 293 -27.84 -20.12 19.41
C THR A 293 -26.33 -19.99 19.23
N LEU A 294 -25.80 -20.52 18.16
CA LEU A 294 -24.43 -20.23 17.74
C LEU A 294 -24.39 -18.79 17.22
N ASP A 295 -23.31 -18.09 17.56
CA ASP A 295 -23.09 -16.78 16.95
C ASP A 295 -22.81 -16.99 15.46
N ASP A 296 -23.56 -16.30 14.62
CA ASP A 296 -23.35 -16.34 13.18
C ASP A 296 -22.02 -15.59 12.86
N ILE A 297 -20.95 -16.36 12.76
CA ILE A 297 -19.66 -15.82 12.31
C ILE A 297 -19.74 -15.77 10.78
N LYS A 298 -20.24 -14.64 10.27
CA LYS A 298 -20.18 -14.39 8.82
C LYS A 298 -18.71 -14.48 8.39
N PRO A 299 -18.40 -15.19 7.30
CA PRO A 299 -17.05 -15.20 6.78
C PRO A 299 -16.66 -13.78 6.36
N SER A 300 -15.54 -13.29 6.88
CA SER A 300 -14.97 -12.02 6.46
C SER A 300 -14.68 -12.04 4.96
N SER A 301 -14.79 -10.90 4.31
CA SER A 301 -14.36 -10.75 2.92
C SER A 301 -12.84 -10.87 2.78
N ARG A 302 -12.11 -10.74 3.88
CA ARG A 302 -10.65 -10.88 3.92
C ARG A 302 -10.23 -12.33 3.73
N LYS A 303 -9.37 -12.55 2.74
CA LYS A 303 -8.78 -13.85 2.44
C LYS A 303 -7.27 -13.70 2.44
N TYR A 304 -6.59 -14.55 3.19
CA TYR A 304 -5.13 -14.57 3.24
C TYR A 304 -4.61 -15.65 2.30
N PRO A 305 -3.73 -15.32 1.32
CA PRO A 305 -3.05 -16.33 0.55
C PRO A 305 -2.14 -17.15 1.47
N TYR A 306 -1.84 -18.38 1.05
CA TYR A 306 -0.94 -19.25 1.81
C TYR A 306 0.46 -19.23 1.19
N VAL A 307 1.33 -18.41 1.76
CA VAL A 307 2.73 -18.26 1.32
C VAL A 307 3.65 -19.03 2.26
N VAL A 308 4.34 -20.03 1.74
CA VAL A 308 5.35 -20.81 2.45
C VAL A 308 6.49 -21.13 1.50
N PHE A 309 7.71 -20.81 1.89
CA PHE A 309 8.91 -21.16 1.17
C PHE A 309 9.64 -22.26 1.96
N ASP A 310 9.41 -23.50 1.53
CA ASP A 310 10.15 -24.65 2.03
C ASP A 310 11.45 -24.77 1.23
N THR A 311 12.53 -25.29 1.84
CA THR A 311 13.77 -25.56 1.13
C THR A 311 14.19 -27.00 1.39
N GLN A 312 14.33 -27.79 0.33
CA GLN A 312 14.83 -29.15 0.42
C GLN A 312 16.36 -29.20 0.42
N ARG A 313 17.00 -28.20 -0.18
CA ARG A 313 18.44 -28.14 -0.32
C ARG A 313 19.06 -27.17 0.68
N GLU A 314 19.96 -27.68 1.53
CA GLU A 314 20.70 -26.85 2.49
C GLU A 314 21.71 -25.93 1.80
N LEU A 315 21.82 -24.69 2.31
CA LEU A 315 22.83 -23.73 1.89
C LEU A 315 24.20 -24.06 2.50
N GLY A 316 25.25 -23.86 1.71
CA GLY A 316 26.63 -23.80 2.20
C GLY A 316 26.89 -22.57 3.07
N ARG A 317 28.07 -22.43 3.62
CA ARG A 317 28.45 -21.28 4.48
C ARG A 317 28.53 -19.98 3.68
N GLU A 318 29.17 -20.02 2.52
CA GLU A 318 29.27 -18.88 1.60
C GLU A 318 28.17 -18.99 0.59
N VAL A 319 27.29 -17.99 0.58
CA VAL A 319 26.10 -17.94 -0.30
C VAL A 319 26.38 -17.04 -1.49
N LEU A 320 26.92 -15.85 -1.25
CA LEU A 320 27.21 -14.86 -2.27
C LEU A 320 28.54 -14.16 -1.98
N PHE A 321 29.29 -13.90 -3.04
CA PHE A 321 30.46 -13.04 -3.03
C PHE A 321 30.41 -12.09 -4.22
N CYS A 322 30.52 -10.79 -3.95
CA CYS A 322 30.60 -9.72 -4.94
C CYS A 322 31.83 -8.86 -4.66
N GLU A 323 32.54 -8.46 -5.72
CA GLU A 323 33.70 -7.58 -5.61
C GLU A 323 33.79 -6.63 -6.81
N GLY A 324 33.94 -5.33 -6.54
CA GLY A 324 34.16 -4.30 -7.54
C GLY A 324 33.05 -4.13 -8.56
N LEU A 325 31.78 -4.47 -8.22
CA LEU A 325 30.66 -4.34 -9.16
C LEU A 325 30.42 -2.88 -9.54
N LYS A 326 30.24 -2.64 -10.82
CA LYS A 326 29.91 -1.34 -11.41
C LYS A 326 28.74 -1.46 -12.36
N LYS A 327 27.87 -0.46 -12.38
CA LYS A 327 26.79 -0.31 -13.34
C LYS A 327 26.56 1.14 -13.71
N THR A 328 26.44 1.37 -15.01
CA THR A 328 26.11 2.66 -15.61
C THR A 328 24.85 2.50 -16.45
N LEU A 329 23.91 3.42 -16.36
CA LEU A 329 22.70 3.46 -17.16
C LEU A 329 22.56 4.86 -17.76
N ASP A 330 22.38 4.95 -19.08
CA ASP A 330 22.21 6.20 -19.84
C ASP A 330 23.29 7.28 -19.53
N GLY A 331 24.53 6.83 -19.31
CA GLY A 331 25.67 7.70 -18.98
C GLY A 331 25.79 8.09 -17.50
N VAL A 332 24.81 7.69 -16.65
CA VAL A 332 24.83 7.94 -15.21
C VAL A 332 25.38 6.70 -14.50
N VAL A 333 26.39 6.88 -13.64
CA VAL A 333 26.94 5.80 -12.81
C VAL A 333 25.97 5.56 -11.66
N LEU A 334 25.29 4.40 -11.65
CA LEU A 334 24.37 4.02 -10.58
C LEU A 334 25.10 3.60 -9.33
N PHE A 335 26.16 2.81 -9.49
CA PHE A 335 27.07 2.39 -8.42
C PHE A 335 28.41 1.98 -9.01
N GLU A 336 29.46 2.07 -8.19
CA GLU A 336 30.84 1.72 -8.52
C GLU A 336 31.53 1.13 -7.31
N ASP A 337 32.42 0.17 -7.54
CA ASP A 337 33.20 -0.53 -6.50
C ASP A 337 32.32 -1.16 -5.39
N VAL A 338 31.17 -1.75 -5.81
CA VAL A 338 30.28 -2.45 -4.90
C VAL A 338 30.81 -3.84 -4.60
N GLY A 339 31.13 -4.08 -3.32
CA GLY A 339 31.61 -5.36 -2.84
C GLY A 339 30.98 -5.73 -1.49
N PHE A 340 30.41 -6.94 -1.41
CA PHE A 340 29.89 -7.53 -0.17
C PHE A 340 29.79 -9.04 -0.29
N SER A 341 29.66 -9.69 0.86
CA SER A 341 29.41 -11.13 0.93
C SER A 341 28.15 -11.41 1.73
N MET A 342 27.54 -12.56 1.48
CA MET A 342 26.35 -13.04 2.19
C MET A 342 26.59 -14.44 2.72
N ALA A 343 26.34 -14.64 4.00
CA ALA A 343 26.39 -15.93 4.65
C ALA A 343 25.01 -16.62 4.67
N ARG A 344 25.01 -17.90 5.06
CA ARG A 344 23.80 -18.70 5.23
C ARG A 344 22.85 -18.07 6.27
N GLY A 345 21.60 -17.94 5.90
CA GLY A 345 20.52 -17.44 6.77
C GLY A 345 20.49 -15.92 6.94
N GLU A 346 21.43 -15.18 6.32
CA GLU A 346 21.36 -13.72 6.34
C GLU A 346 20.17 -13.21 5.53
N LYS A 347 19.56 -12.17 6.06
CA LYS A 347 18.48 -11.43 5.41
C LYS A 347 18.89 -9.97 5.32
N ILE A 348 19.03 -9.46 4.10
CA ILE A 348 19.63 -8.17 3.77
C ILE A 348 18.59 -7.29 3.10
N ALA A 349 18.44 -6.04 3.57
CA ALA A 349 17.75 -4.99 2.83
C ALA A 349 18.70 -4.25 1.89
N LEU A 350 18.27 -4.00 0.67
CA LEU A 350 18.92 -3.02 -0.20
C LEU A 350 18.21 -1.68 -0.09
N ALA A 351 18.98 -0.63 0.15
CA ALA A 351 18.53 0.74 0.24
C ALA A 351 19.26 1.63 -0.76
N GLY A 352 18.64 2.70 -1.21
CA GLY A 352 19.16 3.61 -2.23
C GLY A 352 18.09 4.01 -3.22
N SER A 353 18.49 4.57 -4.37
CA SER A 353 17.53 4.84 -5.44
C SER A 353 16.97 3.55 -6.02
N ASP A 354 15.70 3.54 -6.38
CA ASP A 354 15.02 2.39 -6.97
C ASP A 354 15.73 1.84 -8.20
N VAL A 355 16.26 2.73 -9.03
CA VAL A 355 16.99 2.35 -10.24
C VAL A 355 18.28 1.60 -9.87
N ALA A 356 19.01 2.06 -8.86
CA ALA A 356 20.27 1.43 -8.43
C ALA A 356 20.01 0.08 -7.76
N THR A 357 19.02 -0.01 -6.84
CA THR A 357 18.68 -1.26 -6.15
C THR A 357 18.15 -2.32 -7.11
N SER A 358 17.24 -1.96 -8.03
CA SER A 358 16.74 -2.86 -9.06
C SER A 358 17.85 -3.32 -10.02
N ALA A 359 18.76 -2.41 -10.42
CA ALA A 359 19.90 -2.77 -11.26
C ALA A 359 20.84 -3.77 -10.55
N LEU A 360 21.10 -3.60 -9.25
CA LEU A 360 21.90 -4.54 -8.49
C LEU A 360 21.19 -5.90 -8.38
N ILE A 361 19.90 -5.94 -8.03
CA ILE A 361 19.13 -7.19 -7.94
C ILE A 361 19.10 -7.91 -9.30
N SER A 362 18.95 -7.19 -10.40
CA SER A 362 18.97 -7.74 -11.77
C SER A 362 20.36 -8.33 -12.12
N ILE A 363 21.46 -7.73 -11.65
CA ILE A 363 22.80 -8.30 -11.79
C ILE A 363 22.94 -9.57 -10.93
N LEU A 364 22.48 -9.52 -9.67
CA LEU A 364 22.52 -10.68 -8.77
C LEU A 364 21.68 -11.85 -9.29
N SER A 365 20.55 -11.59 -9.96
CA SER A 365 19.72 -12.63 -10.59
C SER A 365 20.34 -13.21 -11.86
N GLY A 366 21.30 -12.51 -12.47
CA GLY A 366 21.92 -12.87 -13.74
C GLY A 366 21.15 -12.40 -14.99
N GLU A 367 20.07 -11.62 -14.82
CA GLU A 367 19.35 -11.06 -15.97
C GLU A 367 20.16 -10.00 -16.70
N THR A 368 20.93 -9.19 -15.97
CA THR A 368 21.84 -8.20 -16.55
C THR A 368 23.27 -8.47 -16.13
N LYS A 369 24.23 -8.04 -16.98
CA LYS A 369 25.65 -8.12 -16.65
C LYS A 369 26.14 -6.83 -16.02
N PRO A 370 27.03 -6.89 -15.01
CA PRO A 370 27.74 -5.71 -14.53
C PRO A 370 28.69 -5.17 -15.62
N ASP A 371 29.00 -3.88 -15.55
CA ASP A 371 29.97 -3.26 -16.45
C ASP A 371 31.41 -3.57 -16.02
N ALA A 372 31.63 -3.83 -14.72
CA ALA A 372 32.88 -4.29 -14.13
C ALA A 372 32.61 -5.07 -12.83
N GLY A 373 33.65 -5.78 -12.34
CA GLY A 373 33.60 -6.56 -11.10
C GLY A 373 33.19 -8.02 -11.32
N GLU A 374 33.20 -8.77 -10.22
CA GLU A 374 32.90 -10.21 -10.21
C GLU A 374 31.76 -10.53 -9.25
N LEU A 375 30.92 -11.47 -9.69
CA LEU A 375 29.80 -12.04 -8.93
C LEU A 375 29.93 -13.55 -8.90
N ARG A 376 29.85 -14.14 -7.71
CA ARG A 376 29.90 -15.60 -7.54
C ARG A 376 28.89 -16.08 -6.52
N TRP A 377 27.98 -16.95 -6.95
CA TRP A 377 27.07 -17.69 -6.10
C TRP A 377 27.70 -19.00 -5.61
N GLY A 378 27.35 -19.39 -4.39
CA GLY A 378 27.72 -20.70 -3.83
C GLY A 378 27.12 -21.85 -4.64
N ARG A 379 27.82 -22.99 -4.71
CA ARG A 379 27.39 -24.17 -5.52
C ARG A 379 26.07 -24.80 -5.09
N THR A 380 25.64 -24.55 -3.85
CA THR A 380 24.40 -25.11 -3.30
C THR A 380 23.19 -24.18 -3.46
N VAL A 381 23.39 -22.99 -4.00
CA VAL A 381 22.37 -21.97 -4.16
C VAL A 381 21.34 -22.42 -5.22
N ASN A 382 20.07 -22.38 -4.83
CA ASN A 382 18.90 -22.40 -5.72
C ASN A 382 18.20 -21.05 -5.59
N LEU A 383 18.32 -20.22 -6.62
CA LEU A 383 17.93 -18.83 -6.60
C LEU A 383 16.48 -18.65 -7.02
N GLY A 384 15.67 -18.00 -6.19
CA GLY A 384 14.35 -17.50 -6.53
C GLY A 384 14.39 -15.99 -6.76
N TYR A 385 13.93 -15.53 -7.90
CA TYR A 385 13.93 -14.11 -8.25
C TYR A 385 12.53 -13.58 -8.52
N PHE A 386 12.20 -12.49 -7.83
CA PHE A 386 10.99 -11.69 -8.02
C PHE A 386 11.40 -10.32 -8.55
N PRO A 387 11.20 -10.03 -9.85
CA PRO A 387 11.54 -8.74 -10.45
C PRO A 387 10.51 -7.65 -10.09
N LYS A 388 10.95 -6.39 -10.15
CA LYS A 388 10.09 -5.21 -9.93
C LYS A 388 8.99 -5.11 -11.00
N ASP A 389 9.35 -5.31 -12.28
CA ASP A 389 8.40 -5.42 -13.38
C ASP A 389 8.09 -6.88 -13.69
N ASN A 390 6.85 -7.26 -13.44
CA ASN A 390 6.35 -8.61 -13.67
C ASN A 390 5.64 -8.77 -15.03
N ASP A 391 5.35 -7.70 -15.76
CA ASP A 391 4.56 -7.71 -16.99
C ASP A 391 5.12 -8.62 -18.07
N PRO A 392 6.45 -8.70 -18.29
CA PRO A 392 7.04 -9.59 -19.29
C PRO A 392 6.67 -11.06 -19.14
N TYR A 393 6.43 -11.52 -17.89
CA TYR A 393 6.03 -12.92 -17.61
C TYR A 393 4.59 -13.24 -18.01
N PHE A 394 3.76 -12.22 -18.18
CA PHE A 394 2.32 -12.34 -18.45
C PHE A 394 1.93 -11.97 -19.88
N ASN A 395 2.88 -11.62 -20.75
CA ASN A 395 2.65 -11.36 -22.19
C ASN A 395 2.36 -12.65 -22.96
N THR A 396 1.28 -13.36 -22.56
CA THR A 396 0.88 -14.64 -23.14
C THR A 396 -0.64 -14.84 -23.08
N GLN A 397 -1.18 -15.59 -24.02
CA GLN A 397 -2.60 -15.94 -24.04
C GLN A 397 -2.91 -17.25 -23.25
N LEU A 398 -1.90 -17.85 -22.62
CA LEU A 398 -2.11 -19.04 -21.80
C LEU A 398 -3.05 -18.73 -20.63
N ASN A 399 -3.90 -19.72 -20.28
CA ASN A 399 -4.62 -19.66 -19.02
C ASN A 399 -3.66 -19.86 -17.84
N LEU A 400 -4.09 -19.53 -16.62
CA LEU A 400 -3.21 -19.56 -15.44
C LEU A 400 -2.66 -20.96 -15.12
N ILE A 401 -3.40 -22.02 -15.42
CA ILE A 401 -2.95 -23.40 -15.21
C ILE A 401 -1.78 -23.70 -16.14
N ASP A 402 -1.93 -23.42 -17.42
CA ASP A 402 -0.91 -23.70 -18.42
C ASP A 402 0.29 -22.77 -18.28
N TRP A 403 0.06 -21.52 -17.87
CA TRP A 403 1.11 -20.59 -17.51
C TRP A 403 1.96 -21.12 -16.34
N MET A 404 1.33 -21.57 -15.26
CA MET A 404 2.02 -22.11 -14.09
C MET A 404 2.76 -23.42 -14.40
N ARG A 405 2.20 -24.27 -15.28
CA ARG A 405 2.84 -25.51 -15.72
C ARG A 405 4.22 -25.32 -16.33
N GLN A 406 4.49 -24.18 -16.96
CA GLN A 406 5.81 -23.89 -17.53
C GLN A 406 6.92 -23.92 -16.47
N PHE A 407 6.61 -23.52 -15.24
CA PHE A 407 7.55 -23.39 -14.12
C PHE A 407 7.55 -24.58 -13.16
N SER A 408 6.69 -25.57 -13.37
CA SER A 408 6.57 -26.75 -12.52
C SER A 408 7.23 -27.97 -13.14
N GLU A 409 7.97 -28.74 -12.35
CA GLU A 409 8.44 -30.06 -12.75
C GLU A 409 7.28 -31.05 -12.86
N ASN A 410 6.38 -31.02 -11.88
CA ASN A 410 5.14 -31.81 -11.93
C ASN A 410 4.08 -31.06 -12.76
N LYS A 411 3.74 -31.65 -13.93
CA LYS A 411 2.79 -31.08 -14.90
C LYS A 411 1.33 -31.43 -14.62
N GLU A 412 1.04 -32.20 -13.57
CA GLU A 412 -0.32 -32.60 -13.23
C GLU A 412 -1.18 -31.37 -12.88
N GLU A 413 -2.38 -31.33 -13.47
CA GLU A 413 -3.28 -30.18 -13.29
C GLU A 413 -3.67 -29.96 -11.84
N ASN A 414 -3.98 -31.02 -11.09
CA ASN A 414 -4.37 -30.92 -9.68
C ASN A 414 -3.24 -30.35 -8.82
N PHE A 415 -1.98 -30.72 -9.12
CA PHE A 415 -0.82 -30.19 -8.43
C PHE A 415 -0.69 -28.68 -8.65
N VAL A 416 -0.72 -28.23 -9.91
CA VAL A 416 -0.63 -26.81 -10.28
C VAL A 416 -1.80 -26.00 -9.71
N ARG A 417 -3.04 -26.54 -9.81
CA ARG A 417 -4.23 -25.90 -9.21
C ARG A 417 -4.10 -25.72 -7.71
N SER A 418 -3.41 -26.63 -7.00
CA SER A 418 -3.21 -26.48 -5.56
C SER A 418 -2.42 -25.23 -5.20
N PHE A 419 -1.39 -24.87 -5.98
CA PHE A 419 -0.62 -23.65 -5.77
C PHE A 419 -1.42 -22.38 -6.13
N LEU A 420 -2.16 -22.43 -7.24
CA LEU A 420 -3.07 -21.33 -7.59
C LEU A 420 -4.15 -21.14 -6.50
N GLY A 421 -4.68 -22.23 -5.96
CA GLY A 421 -5.64 -22.19 -4.85
C GLY A 421 -5.05 -21.58 -3.57
N ARG A 422 -3.78 -21.86 -3.24
CA ARG A 422 -3.06 -21.21 -2.15
C ARG A 422 -2.99 -19.69 -2.34
N MET A 423 -2.91 -19.23 -3.60
CA MET A 423 -2.90 -17.81 -3.98
C MET A 423 -4.31 -17.26 -4.24
N LEU A 424 -5.35 -17.94 -3.74
CA LEU A 424 -6.76 -17.51 -3.80
C LEU A 424 -7.38 -17.55 -5.20
N PHE A 425 -6.76 -18.20 -6.18
CA PHE A 425 -7.40 -18.44 -7.48
C PHE A 425 -8.25 -19.70 -7.42
N SER A 426 -9.55 -19.59 -7.67
CA SER A 426 -10.49 -20.70 -7.58
C SER A 426 -11.43 -20.76 -8.79
N GLY A 427 -11.91 -21.99 -9.09
CA GLY A 427 -12.91 -22.20 -10.13
C GLY A 427 -12.52 -21.61 -11.49
N ASP A 428 -13.36 -20.74 -12.03
CA ASP A 428 -13.15 -20.13 -13.35
C ASP A 428 -12.02 -19.09 -13.39
N GLU A 429 -11.57 -18.58 -12.24
CA GLU A 429 -10.42 -17.66 -12.20
C GLU A 429 -9.14 -18.35 -12.70
N THR A 430 -8.98 -19.65 -12.48
CA THR A 430 -7.81 -20.39 -12.97
C THR A 430 -7.78 -20.56 -14.50
N LYS A 431 -8.91 -20.28 -15.17
CA LYS A 431 -9.05 -20.33 -16.63
C LYS A 431 -8.83 -18.97 -17.31
N LYS A 432 -8.71 -17.89 -16.53
CA LYS A 432 -8.40 -16.56 -17.09
C LYS A 432 -7.09 -16.60 -17.86
N SER A 433 -7.00 -15.82 -18.94
CA SER A 433 -5.71 -15.60 -19.61
C SER A 433 -4.76 -14.83 -18.69
N ALA A 434 -3.48 -15.20 -18.71
CA ALA A 434 -2.47 -14.54 -17.91
C ALA A 434 -2.34 -13.04 -18.27
N SER A 435 -2.62 -12.64 -19.51
CA SER A 435 -2.54 -11.26 -19.99
C SER A 435 -3.59 -10.31 -19.40
N VAL A 436 -4.70 -10.82 -18.85
CA VAL A 436 -5.79 -9.97 -18.32
C VAL A 436 -5.77 -9.83 -16.79
N LEU A 437 -4.72 -10.29 -16.13
CA LEU A 437 -4.58 -10.22 -14.69
C LEU A 437 -4.34 -8.78 -14.21
N SER A 438 -4.95 -8.44 -13.07
CA SER A 438 -4.62 -7.22 -12.32
C SER A 438 -3.21 -7.30 -11.73
N GLY A 439 -2.60 -6.16 -11.38
CA GLY A 439 -1.27 -6.12 -10.76
C GLY A 439 -1.13 -7.04 -9.55
N GLY A 440 -2.09 -7.00 -8.60
CA GLY A 440 -2.07 -7.88 -7.44
C GLY A 440 -2.26 -9.37 -7.78
N GLU A 441 -3.05 -9.71 -8.82
CA GLU A 441 -3.17 -11.09 -9.32
C GLU A 441 -1.83 -11.57 -9.92
N LYS A 442 -1.15 -10.73 -10.71
CA LYS A 442 0.19 -11.03 -11.26
C LYS A 442 1.20 -11.31 -10.15
N VAL A 443 1.26 -10.45 -9.12
CA VAL A 443 2.16 -10.63 -7.97
C VAL A 443 1.87 -11.96 -7.26
N ARG A 444 0.61 -12.30 -6.98
CA ARG A 444 0.27 -13.59 -6.36
C ARG A 444 0.66 -14.79 -7.24
N CYS A 445 0.51 -14.71 -8.55
CA CYS A 445 1.00 -15.74 -9.48
C CYS A 445 2.53 -15.87 -9.43
N MET A 446 3.27 -14.75 -9.37
CA MET A 446 4.73 -14.78 -9.24
C MET A 446 5.18 -15.39 -7.91
N LEU A 447 4.48 -15.12 -6.80
CA LEU A 447 4.76 -15.79 -5.51
C LEU A 447 4.48 -17.30 -5.59
N ALA A 448 3.41 -17.72 -6.27
CA ALA A 448 3.16 -19.15 -6.51
C ALA A 448 4.29 -19.80 -7.34
N ARG A 449 4.78 -19.12 -8.37
CA ARG A 449 5.94 -19.55 -9.17
C ARG A 449 7.18 -19.72 -8.30
N LEU A 450 7.48 -18.75 -7.43
CA LEU A 450 8.63 -18.83 -6.52
C LEU A 450 8.50 -20.02 -5.56
N MET A 451 7.31 -20.26 -4.99
CA MET A 451 7.09 -21.43 -4.13
C MET A 451 7.28 -22.76 -4.85
N LEU A 452 6.98 -22.84 -6.16
CA LEU A 452 7.21 -24.03 -6.98
C LEU A 452 8.69 -24.29 -7.23
N ALA A 453 9.52 -23.26 -7.29
CA ALA A 453 10.94 -23.37 -7.61
C ALA A 453 11.79 -23.88 -6.44
N ASP A 454 11.21 -24.04 -5.24
CA ASP A 454 11.90 -24.51 -4.02
C ASP A 454 13.23 -23.76 -3.74
N PRO A 455 13.24 -22.41 -3.74
CA PRO A 455 14.46 -21.63 -3.60
C PRO A 455 15.02 -21.72 -2.18
N ASN A 456 16.36 -21.67 -2.04
CA ASN A 456 17.02 -21.48 -0.76
C ASN A 456 17.68 -20.10 -0.61
N VAL A 457 17.67 -19.32 -1.68
CA VAL A 457 17.98 -17.88 -1.68
C VAL A 457 16.88 -17.15 -2.45
N LEU A 458 16.38 -16.06 -1.88
CA LEU A 458 15.38 -15.20 -2.51
C LEU A 458 15.97 -13.81 -2.80
N LEU A 459 15.75 -13.34 -4.01
CA LEU A 459 15.94 -11.94 -4.42
C LEU A 459 14.58 -11.34 -4.71
N LEU A 460 14.16 -10.36 -3.92
CA LEU A 460 12.84 -9.75 -4.02
C LEU A 460 12.95 -8.23 -4.28
N ASP A 461 12.50 -7.80 -5.44
CA ASP A 461 12.48 -6.40 -5.84
C ASP A 461 11.04 -5.88 -5.84
N GLY A 462 10.69 -5.04 -4.85
CA GLY A 462 9.35 -4.49 -4.66
C GLY A 462 8.23 -5.53 -4.49
N PRO A 463 8.39 -6.59 -3.67
CA PRO A 463 7.44 -7.69 -3.61
C PRO A 463 6.10 -7.33 -2.99
N THR A 464 6.01 -6.19 -2.31
CA THR A 464 4.79 -5.67 -1.68
C THR A 464 3.95 -4.79 -2.60
N ASN A 465 4.51 -4.37 -3.75
CA ASN A 465 3.81 -3.53 -4.70
C ASN A 465 2.54 -4.22 -5.21
N HIS A 466 1.43 -3.48 -5.27
CA HIS A 466 0.10 -3.95 -5.70
C HIS A 466 -0.52 -5.06 -4.83
N LEU A 467 0.09 -5.46 -3.71
CA LEU A 467 -0.52 -6.40 -2.77
C LEU A 467 -1.44 -5.68 -1.79
N ASP A 468 -2.52 -6.35 -1.40
CA ASP A 468 -3.34 -5.93 -0.28
C ASP A 468 -2.70 -6.28 1.07
N LEU A 469 -3.20 -5.67 2.14
CA LEU A 469 -2.70 -5.87 3.51
C LEU A 469 -2.69 -7.35 3.92
N GLU A 470 -3.67 -8.13 3.48
CA GLU A 470 -3.78 -9.56 3.73
C GLU A 470 -2.67 -10.35 3.03
N SER A 471 -2.39 -10.02 1.77
CA SER A 471 -1.32 -10.66 1.00
C SER A 471 0.07 -10.27 1.50
N ILE A 472 0.28 -9.00 1.87
CA ILE A 472 1.54 -8.54 2.51
C ILE A 472 1.75 -9.28 3.83
N THR A 473 0.68 -9.43 4.65
CA THR A 473 0.76 -10.20 5.91
C THR A 473 1.15 -11.65 5.66
N ALA A 474 0.55 -12.28 4.68
CA ALA A 474 0.84 -13.67 4.35
C ALA A 474 2.27 -13.85 3.82
N LEU A 475 2.73 -12.94 2.96
CA LEU A 475 4.10 -12.93 2.45
C LEU A 475 5.11 -12.75 3.60
N ASN A 476 4.89 -11.75 4.45
CA ASN A 476 5.75 -11.49 5.60
C ASN A 476 5.87 -12.71 6.53
N ASN A 477 4.74 -13.31 6.89
CA ASN A 477 4.71 -14.51 7.73
C ASN A 477 5.43 -15.71 7.07
N GLY A 478 5.35 -15.84 5.76
CA GLY A 478 6.07 -16.85 4.98
C GLY A 478 7.58 -16.62 5.01
N LEU A 479 8.04 -15.37 4.81
CA LEU A 479 9.45 -14.99 4.81
C LEU A 479 10.08 -15.00 6.21
N LEU A 480 9.33 -14.71 7.26
CA LEU A 480 9.81 -14.87 8.64
C LEU A 480 10.18 -16.32 8.94
N LYS A 481 9.41 -17.28 8.43
CA LYS A 481 9.65 -18.72 8.61
C LYS A 481 10.64 -19.30 7.61
N PHE A 482 11.00 -18.55 6.57
CA PHE A 482 11.92 -19.01 5.53
C PHE A 482 13.32 -19.25 6.11
N PRO A 483 13.86 -20.48 6.06
CA PRO A 483 15.16 -20.81 6.63
C PRO A 483 16.35 -20.43 5.75
N GLY A 484 16.08 -20.00 4.51
CA GLY A 484 17.09 -19.60 3.53
C GLY A 484 17.59 -18.17 3.73
N SER A 485 18.34 -17.68 2.77
CA SER A 485 18.87 -16.31 2.73
C SER A 485 18.01 -15.40 1.84
N LEU A 486 17.94 -14.12 2.16
CA LEU A 486 17.06 -13.16 1.49
C LEU A 486 17.80 -11.85 1.20
N ILE A 487 17.66 -11.34 -0.02
CA ILE A 487 17.93 -9.93 -0.35
C ILE A 487 16.62 -9.31 -0.81
N VAL A 488 16.24 -8.19 -0.21
CA VAL A 488 14.97 -7.52 -0.48
C VAL A 488 15.15 -6.02 -0.65
N SER A 489 14.46 -5.45 -1.63
CA SER A 489 14.24 -4.01 -1.77
C SER A 489 12.74 -3.76 -1.72
N SER A 490 12.26 -2.92 -0.81
CA SER A 490 10.85 -2.53 -0.68
C SER A 490 10.72 -1.21 0.06
N HIS A 491 9.68 -0.45 -0.26
CA HIS A 491 9.32 0.78 0.44
C HIS A 491 8.46 0.51 1.69
N ASP A 492 7.94 -0.70 1.86
CA ASP A 492 7.18 -1.08 3.07
C ASP A 492 8.15 -1.27 4.24
N VAL A 493 8.26 -0.22 5.06
CA VAL A 493 9.20 -0.15 6.20
C VAL A 493 8.96 -1.29 7.18
N GLN A 494 7.70 -1.55 7.57
CA GLN A 494 7.35 -2.58 8.54
C GLN A 494 7.65 -4.00 8.01
N PHE A 495 7.41 -4.22 6.72
CA PHE A 495 7.74 -5.47 6.05
C PHE A 495 9.25 -5.73 6.07
N VAL A 496 10.05 -4.76 5.66
CA VAL A 496 11.52 -4.89 5.62
C VAL A 496 12.10 -5.03 7.03
N ASP A 497 11.71 -4.15 7.96
CA ASP A 497 12.24 -4.13 9.34
C ASP A 497 12.00 -5.45 10.07
N SER A 498 10.83 -6.06 9.88
CA SER A 498 10.50 -7.36 10.49
C SER A 498 11.37 -8.52 10.01
N LEU A 499 12.00 -8.38 8.84
CA LEU A 499 12.72 -9.47 8.17
C LEU A 499 14.24 -9.36 8.31
N VAL A 500 14.82 -8.15 8.29
CA VAL A 500 16.24 -7.94 8.07
C VAL A 500 16.99 -7.44 9.31
N THR A 501 18.27 -7.76 9.38
CA THR A 501 19.19 -7.30 10.43
C THR A 501 20.44 -6.63 9.85
N ARG A 502 20.49 -6.49 8.52
CA ARG A 502 21.59 -5.88 7.78
C ARG A 502 21.05 -5.09 6.62
N VAL A 503 21.54 -3.86 6.45
CA VAL A 503 21.16 -2.96 5.38
C VAL A 503 22.38 -2.65 4.53
N ILE A 504 22.27 -2.83 3.22
CA ILE A 504 23.26 -2.40 2.24
C ILE A 504 22.69 -1.19 1.51
N GLU A 505 23.29 -0.02 1.75
CA GLU A 505 22.88 1.23 1.12
C GLU A 505 23.77 1.55 -0.09
N LEU A 506 23.13 1.74 -1.25
CA LEU A 506 23.75 2.31 -2.45
C LEU A 506 23.58 3.83 -2.39
N GLY A 507 24.48 4.48 -1.67
CA GLY A 507 24.44 5.93 -1.43
C GLY A 507 25.55 6.67 -2.13
N HIS A 508 25.79 7.91 -1.68
CA HIS A 508 26.84 8.77 -2.20
C HIS A 508 27.70 9.32 -1.06
N THR A 509 28.95 9.63 -1.38
CA THR A 509 29.83 10.41 -0.49
C THR A 509 29.42 11.88 -0.49
N ALA A 510 29.96 12.68 0.45
CA ALA A 510 29.76 14.13 0.46
C ALA A 510 30.19 14.81 -0.85
N ASP A 511 31.10 14.23 -1.61
CA ASP A 511 31.57 14.71 -2.93
C ASP A 511 30.68 14.20 -4.08
N GLY A 512 29.53 13.55 -3.80
CA GLY A 512 28.58 13.05 -4.79
C GLY A 512 29.01 11.77 -5.52
N LYS A 513 30.09 11.08 -5.07
CA LYS A 513 30.51 9.82 -5.69
C LYS A 513 29.71 8.65 -5.12
N PRO A 514 29.31 7.69 -5.98
CA PRO A 514 28.65 6.47 -5.53
C PRO A 514 29.49 5.74 -4.47
N LYS A 515 28.85 5.27 -3.40
CA LYS A 515 29.50 4.49 -2.34
C LYS A 515 28.53 3.50 -1.72
N LEU A 516 29.00 2.29 -1.47
CA LEU A 516 28.28 1.28 -0.71
C LEU A 516 28.52 1.50 0.80
N TYR A 517 27.44 1.45 1.57
CA TYR A 517 27.48 1.39 3.03
C TYR A 517 26.88 0.06 3.48
N ASP A 518 27.62 -0.71 4.25
CA ASP A 518 27.20 -2.01 4.78
C ASP A 518 26.98 -1.88 6.29
N LEU A 519 25.70 -1.94 6.70
CA LEU A 519 25.25 -1.55 8.01
C LEU A 519 24.56 -2.72 8.71
N HIS A 520 25.08 -3.15 9.86
CA HIS A 520 24.48 -4.19 10.70
C HIS A 520 23.52 -3.56 11.71
N MET A 521 22.30 -3.25 11.26
CA MET A 521 21.24 -2.65 12.05
C MET A 521 19.87 -3.01 11.47
N THR A 522 18.79 -2.76 12.22
CA THR A 522 17.43 -2.91 11.70
C THR A 522 17.10 -1.81 10.69
N TYR A 523 16.08 -2.01 9.90
CA TYR A 523 15.70 -1.03 8.87
C TYR A 523 15.17 0.27 9.49
N GLU A 524 14.44 0.18 10.61
CA GLU A 524 13.97 1.35 11.35
C GLU A 524 15.14 2.16 11.93
N GLN A 525 16.15 1.50 12.49
CA GLN A 525 17.38 2.15 12.95
C GLN A 525 18.13 2.84 11.81
N TYR A 526 18.20 2.22 10.64
CA TYR A 526 18.80 2.81 9.44
C TYR A 526 18.07 4.08 9.00
N LEU A 527 16.73 4.06 9.01
CA LEU A 527 15.93 5.25 8.63
C LEU A 527 16.11 6.42 9.61
N ALA A 528 16.32 6.12 10.89
CA ALA A 528 16.56 7.11 11.95
C ALA A 528 18.02 7.56 12.06
N ASP A 529 18.96 6.95 11.31
CA ASP A 529 20.41 7.24 11.42
C ASP A 529 20.74 8.66 10.95
N GLU A 530 21.27 9.49 11.86
CA GLU A 530 21.64 10.88 11.57
C GLU A 530 22.70 10.97 10.46
N ALA A 531 23.61 10.00 10.38
CA ALA A 531 24.64 9.96 9.33
C ALA A 531 24.01 9.73 7.95
N ARG A 532 22.98 8.88 7.86
CA ARG A 532 22.17 8.71 6.65
C ARG A 532 21.47 10.01 6.28
N LEU A 533 20.73 10.60 7.23
CA LEU A 533 20.00 11.84 7.00
C LEU A 533 20.92 12.95 6.50
N ALA A 534 22.14 13.05 7.03
CA ALA A 534 23.14 14.00 6.57
C ALA A 534 23.62 13.70 5.13
N ARG A 535 23.85 12.43 4.79
CA ARG A 535 24.27 12.01 3.43
C ARG A 535 23.24 12.34 2.36
N TRP A 536 21.95 12.21 2.70
CA TRP A 536 20.84 12.48 1.78
C TRP A 536 20.32 13.92 1.84
N GLY A 537 20.99 14.80 2.62
CA GLY A 537 20.60 16.20 2.77
C GLY A 537 19.30 16.41 3.56
N LEU A 538 18.84 15.39 4.27
CA LEU A 538 17.57 15.34 5.02
C LEU A 538 17.73 15.72 6.49
N ALA A 539 18.97 15.98 6.95
CA ALA A 539 19.24 16.39 8.34
C ALA A 539 18.43 17.65 8.67
N LYS A 540 17.68 17.62 9.79
CA LYS A 540 17.00 18.80 10.32
C LYS A 540 18.06 19.91 10.48
N LYS A 541 17.89 21.03 9.78
CA LYS A 541 18.65 22.24 10.12
C LYS A 541 18.36 22.58 11.58
N PRO A 542 19.38 22.86 12.40
CA PRO A 542 19.24 23.17 13.82
C PRO A 542 18.31 24.36 14.08
#